data_1a4d5951766c11a80568b4f5ab845880
#
_entry.id   1a4d5951766c11a80568b4f5ab845880
#
_cell.length_a   1.000
_cell.length_b   1.000
_cell.length_c   1.000
_cell.angle_alpha   90.00
_cell.angle_beta   90.00
_cell.angle_gamma   90.00
#
_symmetry.space_group_name_H-M   'P 1'
#
loop_
_entity.id
_entity.type
_entity.pdbx_description
1 polymer ?
#
loop_
_entity_poly.entity_id
_entity_poly.type
_entity_poly.pdbx_seq_one_letter_code
_entity_poly.pdbx_strand_id
1 'polypeptide(L)'
;LLKDTIDLPLSYWVEDFKVVKLDGRDEALVGQGPVCVSDNYILVGRVQNVPCKLFRRDGSFVGSVGSIGQGPGEYTMVYDMQIDEKSGQIFLLPWNAKSIFVYDMNGKYVKAIPLNKKYEKMIVPKGKFKVDVEKNRIAVMLLPFNYLPVVAWVQDMEGNFLHEVPM
;
A
#
# COMPACT_ATOMS: atom_id res chain seq x y z
N LEU A 1 -1.86 35.31 8.24
CA LEU A 1 -0.71 35.66 7.40
C LEU A 1 0.54 35.18 8.12
N LEU A 2 1.25 34.21 7.57
CA LEU A 2 2.59 33.81 8.03
C LEU A 2 3.52 34.99 7.77
N LYS A 3 4.12 35.52 8.83
CA LYS A 3 4.99 36.70 8.72
C LYS A 3 6.46 36.34 8.45
N ASP A 4 6.87 35.13 8.78
CA ASP A 4 8.24 34.65 8.62
C ASP A 4 8.30 33.24 8.10
N THR A 5 9.26 32.97 7.22
CA THR A 5 9.66 31.63 6.80
C THR A 5 10.92 31.25 7.54
N ILE A 6 10.94 30.06 8.14
CA ILE A 6 12.12 29.49 8.78
C ILE A 6 12.66 28.41 7.86
N ASP A 7 13.89 28.53 7.44
CA ASP A 7 14.61 27.44 6.76
C ASP A 7 15.03 26.42 7.81
N LEU A 8 14.36 25.25 7.79
CA LEU A 8 14.74 24.12 8.62
C LEU A 8 15.68 23.22 7.81
N PRO A 9 16.96 23.14 8.16
CA PRO A 9 17.88 22.24 7.48
C PRO A 9 17.45 20.78 7.70
N LEU A 10 17.69 19.92 6.70
CA LEU A 10 17.32 18.52 6.74
C LEU A 10 17.89 17.79 7.96
N SER A 11 19.06 18.23 8.46
CA SER A 11 19.70 17.71 9.67
C SER A 11 18.88 17.83 10.97
N TYR A 12 17.83 18.67 10.99
CA TYR A 12 16.88 18.71 12.09
C TYR A 12 15.99 17.47 12.18
N TRP A 13 15.80 16.78 11.04
CA TRP A 13 14.84 15.68 10.91
C TRP A 13 15.51 14.34 10.61
N VAL A 14 16.74 14.39 10.10
CA VAL A 14 17.46 13.22 9.59
C VAL A 14 18.87 13.22 10.15
N GLU A 15 19.20 12.19 10.92
CA GLU A 15 20.55 11.98 11.46
C GLU A 15 21.50 11.40 10.41
N ASP A 16 20.96 10.51 9.53
CA ASP A 16 21.69 9.89 8.45
C ASP A 16 20.75 9.51 7.30
N PHE A 17 21.28 9.35 6.09
CA PHE A 17 20.54 8.85 4.94
C PHE A 17 21.38 7.86 4.12
N LYS A 18 20.70 6.87 3.55
CA LYS A 18 21.28 5.90 2.65
C LYS A 18 20.62 5.94 1.30
N VAL A 19 21.41 6.13 0.26
CA VAL A 19 20.95 5.99 -1.12
C VAL A 19 21.04 4.51 -1.53
N VAL A 20 19.92 3.93 -1.93
CA VAL A 20 19.86 2.56 -2.44
C VAL A 20 19.65 2.61 -3.95
N LYS A 21 20.64 2.11 -4.69
CA LYS A 21 20.53 1.94 -6.13
C LYS A 21 19.75 0.65 -6.42
N LEU A 22 18.58 0.78 -7.03
CA LEU A 22 17.81 -0.39 -7.45
C LEU A 22 18.42 -1.03 -8.69
N ASP A 23 18.21 -2.34 -8.84
CA ASP A 23 18.59 -3.11 -10.01
C ASP A 23 18.00 -2.45 -11.29
N GLY A 24 18.83 -2.27 -12.30
CA GLY A 24 18.48 -1.55 -13.53
C GLY A 24 18.17 -2.44 -14.72
N ARG A 25 18.02 -3.76 -14.54
CA ARG A 25 17.60 -4.66 -15.64
C ARG A 25 16.18 -4.33 -16.08
N ASP A 26 15.84 -4.65 -17.33
CA ASP A 26 14.55 -4.26 -17.94
C ASP A 26 13.32 -4.74 -17.14
N GLU A 27 13.38 -5.95 -16.58
CA GLU A 27 12.29 -6.50 -15.76
C GLU A 27 12.10 -5.77 -14.42
N ALA A 28 13.15 -5.11 -13.93
CA ALA A 28 13.17 -4.40 -12.65
C ALA A 28 12.83 -2.92 -12.78
N LEU A 29 12.65 -2.41 -13.99
CA LEU A 29 12.38 -1.00 -14.21
C LEU A 29 11.11 -0.55 -13.48
N VAL A 30 11.26 0.52 -12.73
CA VAL A 30 10.19 1.17 -11.98
C VAL A 30 9.94 2.58 -12.52
N GLY A 31 8.74 3.08 -12.29
CA GLY A 31 8.42 4.49 -12.54
C GLY A 31 8.13 5.21 -11.24
N GLN A 32 7.67 6.44 -11.35
CA GLN A 32 7.21 7.21 -10.21
C GLN A 32 5.92 6.57 -9.65
N GLY A 33 5.89 6.33 -8.33
CA GLY A 33 4.75 5.72 -7.65
C GLY A 33 4.98 5.57 -6.16
N PRO A 34 4.00 5.00 -5.43
CA PRO A 34 4.14 4.73 -4.02
C PRO A 34 5.27 3.73 -3.75
N VAL A 35 5.92 3.91 -2.63
CA VAL A 35 6.99 3.04 -2.14
C VAL A 35 6.63 2.58 -0.73
N CYS A 36 6.74 1.29 -0.47
CA CYS A 36 6.65 0.70 0.86
C CYS A 36 8.01 0.09 1.21
N VAL A 37 8.50 0.40 2.39
CA VAL A 37 9.80 -0.08 2.88
C VAL A 37 9.58 -0.84 4.17
N SER A 38 10.16 -2.02 4.26
CA SER A 38 10.23 -2.85 5.47
C SER A 38 11.68 -3.12 5.87
N ASP A 39 11.92 -3.97 6.84
CA ASP A 39 13.28 -4.22 7.34
C ASP A 39 14.22 -4.75 6.24
N ASN A 40 13.74 -5.70 5.41
CA ASN A 40 14.54 -6.40 4.42
C ASN A 40 14.14 -6.11 2.97
N TYR A 41 13.02 -5.39 2.73
CA TYR A 41 12.48 -5.22 1.38
C TYR A 41 12.06 -3.79 1.07
N ILE A 42 12.03 -3.50 -0.22
CA ILE A 42 11.49 -2.29 -0.83
C ILE A 42 10.49 -2.72 -1.90
N LEU A 43 9.23 -2.29 -1.78
CA LEU A 43 8.19 -2.52 -2.76
C LEU A 43 7.88 -1.21 -3.46
N VAL A 44 8.01 -1.19 -4.77
CA VAL A 44 7.73 -0.02 -5.61
C VAL A 44 6.52 -0.31 -6.47
N GLY A 45 5.47 0.49 -6.30
CA GLY A 45 4.28 0.45 -7.15
C GLY A 45 4.39 1.45 -8.30
N ARG A 46 3.65 1.20 -9.38
CA ARG A 46 3.51 2.15 -10.48
C ARG A 46 2.06 2.52 -10.72
N VAL A 47 1.86 3.75 -11.20
CA VAL A 47 0.51 4.29 -11.40
C VAL A 47 -0.27 3.56 -12.48
N GLN A 48 0.35 3.08 -13.57
CA GLN A 48 -0.36 2.37 -14.65
C GLN A 48 0.49 1.31 -15.35
N ASN A 49 -0.13 0.17 -15.64
CA ASN A 49 0.31 -0.87 -16.58
C ASN A 49 1.69 -1.51 -16.35
N VAL A 50 2.22 -1.41 -15.15
CA VAL A 50 3.42 -2.15 -14.74
C VAL A 50 3.17 -2.73 -13.35
N PRO A 51 3.41 -4.03 -13.13
CA PRO A 51 3.24 -4.63 -11.82
C PRO A 51 4.20 -4.03 -10.81
N CYS A 52 3.79 -4.01 -9.54
CA CYS A 52 4.67 -3.63 -8.44
C CYS A 52 5.93 -4.48 -8.46
N LYS A 53 7.05 -3.88 -8.11
CA LYS A 53 8.37 -4.53 -8.11
C LYS A 53 8.88 -4.65 -6.69
N LEU A 54 9.29 -5.84 -6.32
CA LEU A 54 9.89 -6.14 -5.03
C LEU A 54 11.41 -6.18 -5.16
N PHE A 55 12.09 -5.50 -4.26
CA PHE A 55 13.54 -5.47 -4.13
C PHE A 55 13.94 -5.81 -2.71
N ARG A 56 15.16 -6.29 -2.52
CA ARG A 56 15.78 -6.33 -1.20
C ARG A 56 16.28 -4.95 -0.80
N ARG A 57 16.62 -4.77 0.47
CA ARG A 57 17.15 -3.49 1.00
C ARG A 57 18.50 -3.09 0.40
N ASP A 58 19.22 -3.99 -0.23
CA ASP A 58 20.44 -3.71 -0.98
C ASP A 58 20.18 -3.22 -2.42
N GLY A 59 18.92 -3.25 -2.85
CA GLY A 59 18.49 -2.85 -4.19
C GLY A 59 18.38 -3.99 -5.19
N SER A 60 18.76 -5.21 -4.83
CA SER A 60 18.66 -6.37 -5.72
C SER A 60 17.18 -6.72 -6.01
N PHE A 61 16.86 -6.96 -7.28
CA PHE A 61 15.51 -7.31 -7.73
C PHE A 61 15.12 -8.71 -7.28
N VAL A 62 13.93 -8.83 -6.67
CA VAL A 62 13.35 -10.10 -6.26
C VAL A 62 12.34 -10.60 -7.31
N GLY A 63 11.43 -9.74 -7.74
CA GLY A 63 10.40 -10.12 -8.69
C GLY A 63 9.29 -9.08 -8.82
N SER A 64 8.36 -9.37 -9.72
CA SER A 64 7.09 -8.64 -9.82
C SER A 64 6.06 -9.21 -8.87
N VAL A 65 5.23 -8.34 -8.29
CA VAL A 65 4.14 -8.72 -7.40
C VAL A 65 2.84 -8.66 -8.17
N GLY A 66 2.24 -9.82 -8.42
CA GLY A 66 1.04 -9.94 -9.26
C GLY A 66 1.30 -9.57 -10.72
N SER A 67 0.22 -9.32 -11.45
CA SER A 67 0.23 -8.97 -12.89
C SER A 67 -0.80 -7.89 -13.21
N ILE A 68 -0.64 -7.29 -14.38
CA ILE A 68 -1.58 -6.30 -14.91
C ILE A 68 -2.72 -7.00 -15.62
N GLY A 69 -3.95 -6.67 -15.26
CA GLY A 69 -5.14 -7.25 -15.85
C GLY A 69 -6.40 -7.04 -15.00
N GLN A 70 -7.40 -7.88 -15.23
CA GLN A 70 -8.70 -7.87 -14.54
C GLN A 70 -9.09 -9.23 -13.95
N GLY A 71 -8.21 -10.22 -14.05
CA GLY A 71 -8.41 -11.54 -13.46
C GLY A 71 -8.18 -11.55 -11.94
N PRO A 72 -8.36 -12.72 -11.30
CA PRO A 72 -8.09 -12.89 -9.88
C PRO A 72 -6.64 -12.55 -9.53
N GLY A 73 -6.44 -11.57 -8.65
CA GLY A 73 -5.11 -11.09 -8.27
C GLY A 73 -4.39 -10.27 -9.33
N GLU A 74 -5.09 -9.84 -10.37
CA GLU A 74 -4.59 -8.86 -11.33
C GLU A 74 -5.10 -7.46 -11.00
N TYR A 75 -4.35 -6.44 -11.36
CA TYR A 75 -4.71 -5.05 -11.10
C TYR A 75 -4.18 -4.13 -12.20
N THR A 76 -4.75 -2.96 -12.33
CA THR A 76 -4.29 -1.93 -13.28
C THR A 76 -3.47 -0.84 -12.62
N MET A 77 -3.79 -0.54 -11.38
CA MET A 77 -3.16 0.50 -10.58
C MET A 77 -3.29 0.18 -9.09
N VAL A 78 -2.31 0.57 -8.29
CA VAL A 78 -2.30 0.38 -6.83
C VAL A 78 -2.34 1.73 -6.13
N TYR A 79 -3.23 1.86 -5.17
CA TYR A 79 -3.32 3.05 -4.31
C TYR A 79 -2.33 3.03 -3.17
N ASP A 80 -2.27 1.88 -2.50
CA ASP A 80 -1.43 1.71 -1.32
C ASP A 80 -0.98 0.27 -1.18
N MET A 81 0.10 0.06 -0.45
CA MET A 81 0.71 -1.25 -0.31
C MET A 81 1.38 -1.40 1.06
N GLN A 82 1.44 -2.62 1.54
CA GLN A 82 2.11 -2.97 2.78
C GLN A 82 2.85 -4.30 2.63
N ILE A 83 4.04 -4.39 3.21
CA ILE A 83 4.77 -5.64 3.41
C ILE A 83 4.63 -6.02 4.89
N ASP A 84 4.26 -7.26 5.15
CA ASP A 84 4.33 -7.88 6.46
C ASP A 84 5.31 -9.07 6.40
N GLU A 85 6.54 -8.82 6.80
CA GLU A 85 7.60 -9.83 6.75
C GLU A 85 7.36 -10.99 7.71
N LYS A 86 6.69 -10.73 8.84
CA LYS A 86 6.39 -11.77 9.84
C LYS A 86 5.47 -12.84 9.28
N SER A 87 4.44 -12.43 8.57
CA SER A 87 3.51 -13.35 7.89
C SER A 87 4.00 -13.80 6.51
N GLY A 88 5.06 -13.19 5.98
CA GLY A 88 5.54 -13.43 4.63
C GLY A 88 4.56 -12.99 3.56
N GLN A 89 3.81 -11.92 3.80
CA GLN A 89 2.74 -11.45 2.92
C GLN A 89 2.92 -10.00 2.46
N ILE A 90 2.48 -9.76 1.24
CA ILE A 90 2.37 -8.43 0.63
C ILE A 90 0.89 -8.14 0.41
N PHE A 91 0.46 -6.97 0.85
CA PHE A 91 -0.91 -6.48 0.70
C PHE A 91 -0.93 -5.33 -0.28
N LEU A 92 -1.80 -5.41 -1.28
CA LEU A 92 -2.02 -4.33 -2.25
C LEU A 92 -3.48 -3.87 -2.19
N LEU A 93 -3.68 -2.56 -2.18
CA LEU A 93 -5.00 -1.94 -2.35
C LEU A 93 -5.10 -1.39 -3.78
N PRO A 94 -5.69 -2.12 -4.73
CA PRO A 94 -5.84 -1.64 -6.09
C PRO A 94 -6.84 -0.49 -6.22
N TRP A 95 -6.73 0.25 -7.31
CA TRP A 95 -7.70 1.29 -7.69
C TRP A 95 -9.10 0.68 -7.82
N ASN A 96 -10.11 1.35 -7.23
CA ASN A 96 -11.51 0.92 -7.24
C ASN A 96 -11.76 -0.52 -6.74
N ALA A 97 -10.79 -1.13 -6.08
CA ALA A 97 -10.94 -2.49 -5.59
C ALA A 97 -12.02 -2.58 -4.50
N LYS A 98 -12.74 -3.68 -4.55
CA LYS A 98 -13.64 -4.14 -3.49
C LYS A 98 -12.91 -5.02 -2.47
N SER A 99 -11.62 -5.21 -2.67
CA SER A 99 -10.78 -6.11 -1.87
C SER A 99 -9.34 -5.62 -1.80
N ILE A 100 -8.65 -5.98 -0.73
CA ILE A 100 -7.20 -5.94 -0.64
C ILE A 100 -6.68 -7.26 -1.19
N PHE A 101 -5.73 -7.23 -2.11
CA PHE A 101 -5.10 -8.43 -2.65
C PHE A 101 -3.89 -8.82 -1.83
N VAL A 102 -3.75 -10.12 -1.56
CA VAL A 102 -2.66 -10.69 -0.78
C VAL A 102 -1.78 -11.54 -1.68
N TYR A 103 -0.49 -11.32 -1.59
CA TYR A 103 0.54 -12.06 -2.32
C TYR A 103 1.56 -12.61 -1.34
N ASP A 104 2.27 -13.68 -1.73
CA ASP A 104 3.45 -14.14 -1.03
C ASP A 104 4.69 -13.27 -1.39
N MET A 105 5.81 -13.53 -0.73
CA MET A 105 7.07 -12.80 -0.97
C MET A 105 7.74 -13.13 -2.33
N ASN A 106 7.19 -14.07 -3.10
CA ASN A 106 7.57 -14.32 -4.48
C ASN A 106 6.66 -13.60 -5.48
N GLY A 107 5.71 -12.80 -4.98
CA GLY A 107 4.76 -12.05 -5.79
C GLY A 107 3.59 -12.86 -6.34
N LYS A 108 3.39 -14.10 -5.86
CA LYS A 108 2.29 -14.96 -6.28
C LYS A 108 1.02 -14.62 -5.51
N TYR A 109 -0.09 -14.48 -6.22
CA TYR A 109 -1.40 -14.22 -5.62
C TYR A 109 -1.82 -15.36 -4.68
N VAL A 110 -2.29 -14.99 -3.49
CA VAL A 110 -2.75 -15.91 -2.45
C VAL A 110 -4.27 -15.84 -2.30
N LYS A 111 -4.80 -14.64 -2.04
CA LYS A 111 -6.23 -14.41 -1.81
C LYS A 111 -6.62 -12.95 -1.95
N ALA A 112 -7.92 -12.68 -1.97
CA ALA A 112 -8.48 -11.35 -1.78
C ALA A 112 -9.16 -11.28 -0.40
N ILE A 113 -8.96 -10.16 0.29
CA ILE A 113 -9.67 -9.82 1.53
C ILE A 113 -10.76 -8.81 1.15
N PRO A 114 -12.04 -9.15 1.30
CA PRO A 114 -13.11 -8.24 0.92
C PRO A 114 -13.08 -6.99 1.81
N LEU A 115 -13.31 -5.83 1.21
CA LEU A 115 -13.57 -4.61 1.96
C LEU A 115 -15.02 -4.59 2.42
N ASN A 116 -15.23 -4.09 3.63
CA ASN A 116 -16.58 -4.02 4.19
C ASN A 116 -17.53 -3.19 3.31
N LYS A 117 -18.76 -3.70 3.12
CA LYS A 117 -19.76 -3.12 2.21
C LYS A 117 -20.45 -1.88 2.76
N LYS A 118 -20.28 -1.56 4.04
CA LYS A 118 -20.93 -0.38 4.67
C LYS A 118 -20.70 0.90 3.88
N TYR A 119 -19.51 1.01 3.25
CA TYR A 119 -19.13 2.18 2.46
C TYR A 119 -19.11 1.91 0.94
N GLU A 120 -19.63 0.78 0.47
CA GLU A 120 -19.56 0.40 -0.95
C GLU A 120 -20.33 1.38 -1.87
N LYS A 121 -21.47 1.89 -1.41
CA LYS A 121 -22.30 2.85 -2.16
C LYS A 121 -21.72 4.27 -2.17
N MET A 122 -20.79 4.56 -1.30
CA MET A 122 -20.05 5.81 -1.33
C MET A 122 -18.85 5.61 -2.25
N ILE A 123 -18.74 6.45 -3.27
CA ILE A 123 -17.50 6.58 -4.03
C ILE A 123 -16.49 7.23 -3.05
N VAL A 124 -16.01 6.44 -2.13
CA VAL A 124 -15.03 6.91 -1.16
C VAL A 124 -13.71 6.41 -1.64
N PRO A 125 -12.87 7.27 -2.18
CA PRO A 125 -11.51 6.90 -2.51
C PRO A 125 -10.84 6.46 -1.21
N LYS A 126 -10.43 5.21 -1.18
CA LYS A 126 -9.65 4.67 -0.10
C LYS A 126 -8.23 5.20 -0.28
N GLY A 127 -7.72 5.94 0.70
CA GLY A 127 -6.41 6.58 0.58
C GLY A 127 -5.28 5.67 1.02
N LYS A 128 -5.44 5.09 2.19
CA LYS A 128 -4.45 4.29 2.88
C LYS A 128 -5.11 3.13 3.61
N PHE A 129 -4.33 2.09 3.86
CA PHE A 129 -4.76 1.02 4.75
C PHE A 129 -3.60 0.57 5.65
N LYS A 130 -3.94 -0.09 6.73
CA LYS A 130 -3.00 -0.76 7.61
C LYS A 130 -3.53 -2.12 8.00
N VAL A 131 -2.78 -3.16 7.73
CA VAL A 131 -3.05 -4.54 8.15
C VAL A 131 -2.23 -4.84 9.40
N ASP A 132 -2.87 -5.41 10.39
CA ASP A 132 -2.27 -6.03 11.56
C ASP A 132 -2.71 -7.51 11.57
N VAL A 133 -1.87 -8.36 11.03
CA VAL A 133 -2.18 -9.79 10.85
C VAL A 133 -2.32 -10.49 12.21
N GLU A 134 -1.46 -10.13 13.20
CA GLU A 134 -1.48 -10.73 14.53
C GLU A 134 -2.79 -10.45 15.27
N LYS A 135 -3.36 -9.25 15.06
CA LYS A 135 -4.64 -8.87 15.69
C LYS A 135 -5.86 -9.13 14.83
N ASN A 136 -5.70 -9.73 13.67
CA ASN A 136 -6.78 -9.94 12.68
C ASN A 136 -7.56 -8.64 12.39
N ARG A 137 -6.85 -7.54 12.07
CA ARG A 137 -7.46 -6.22 11.86
C ARG A 137 -6.91 -5.52 10.65
N ILE A 138 -7.80 -4.80 9.98
CA ILE A 138 -7.48 -3.89 8.88
C ILE A 138 -8.14 -2.56 9.15
N ALA A 139 -7.34 -1.50 9.22
CA ALA A 139 -7.83 -0.13 9.19
C ALA A 139 -7.77 0.40 7.76
N VAL A 140 -8.88 0.95 7.26
CA VAL A 140 -8.97 1.57 5.94
C VAL A 140 -9.32 3.04 6.09
N MET A 141 -8.43 3.92 5.63
CA MET A 141 -8.63 5.36 5.69
C MET A 141 -9.46 5.83 4.50
N LEU A 142 -10.37 6.74 4.79
CA LEU A 142 -11.20 7.42 3.82
C LEU A 142 -10.57 8.75 3.42
N LEU A 143 -10.60 9.07 2.14
CA LEU A 143 -10.22 10.41 1.70
C LEU A 143 -11.39 11.37 1.95
N PRO A 144 -11.14 12.61 2.42
CA PRO A 144 -12.18 13.51 2.94
C PRO A 144 -12.97 14.24 1.84
N PHE A 145 -13.29 13.55 0.73
CA PHE A 145 -13.97 14.21 -0.39
C PHE A 145 -15.49 14.32 -0.25
N ASN A 146 -16.11 13.63 0.72
CA ASN A 146 -17.56 13.52 0.80
C ASN A 146 -18.16 13.95 2.14
N TYR A 147 -17.49 14.79 2.93
CA TYR A 147 -18.00 15.26 4.23
C TYR A 147 -18.48 14.13 5.15
N LEU A 148 -17.82 12.99 5.09
CA LEU A 148 -18.15 11.89 5.97
C LEU A 148 -17.69 12.22 7.39
N PRO A 149 -18.50 11.94 8.43
CA PRO A 149 -18.10 12.14 9.81
C PRO A 149 -17.10 11.09 10.30
N VAL A 150 -16.47 10.34 9.37
CA VAL A 150 -15.63 9.20 9.64
C VAL A 150 -14.34 9.31 8.82
N VAL A 151 -13.19 9.17 9.46
CA VAL A 151 -11.88 9.20 8.77
C VAL A 151 -11.38 7.81 8.38
N ALA A 152 -11.84 6.77 9.08
CA ALA A 152 -11.46 5.39 8.81
C ALA A 152 -12.51 4.41 9.34
N TRP A 153 -12.50 3.19 8.82
CA TRP A 153 -13.14 2.07 9.50
C TRP A 153 -12.12 0.96 9.77
N VAL A 154 -12.45 0.12 10.75
CA VAL A 154 -11.70 -1.08 11.07
C VAL A 154 -12.57 -2.30 10.81
N GLN A 155 -12.01 -3.29 10.16
CA GLN A 155 -12.60 -4.58 9.86
C GLN A 155 -11.64 -5.72 10.20
N ASP A 156 -12.13 -6.95 10.24
CA ASP A 156 -11.27 -8.14 10.29
C ASP A 156 -10.78 -8.57 8.89
N MET A 157 -10.00 -9.66 8.83
CA MET A 157 -9.46 -10.20 7.59
C MET A 157 -10.51 -10.93 6.74
N GLU A 158 -11.70 -11.16 7.26
CA GLU A 158 -12.87 -11.72 6.56
C GLU A 158 -13.78 -10.62 5.98
N GLY A 159 -13.50 -9.34 6.30
CA GLY A 159 -14.27 -8.19 5.85
C GLY A 159 -15.43 -7.81 6.77
N ASN A 160 -15.52 -8.40 7.98
CA ASN A 160 -16.52 -8.03 8.95
C ASN A 160 -16.17 -6.68 9.59
N PHE A 161 -17.15 -5.80 9.63
CA PHE A 161 -17.01 -4.48 10.24
C PHE A 161 -16.81 -4.60 11.76
N LEU A 162 -15.84 -3.89 12.31
CA LEU A 162 -15.58 -3.84 13.74
C LEU A 162 -16.02 -2.49 14.33
N HIS A 163 -15.45 -1.40 13.85
CA HIS A 163 -15.80 -0.05 14.31
C HIS A 163 -15.37 1.03 13.32
N GLU A 164 -15.85 2.24 13.55
CA GLU A 164 -15.46 3.46 12.85
C GLU A 164 -14.50 4.28 13.70
N VAL A 165 -13.68 5.08 13.01
CA VAL A 165 -12.90 6.15 13.62
C VAL A 165 -13.57 7.46 13.19
N PRO A 166 -14.24 8.19 14.11
CA PRO A 166 -14.91 9.45 13.78
C PRO A 166 -13.87 10.53 13.46
N MET A 167 -14.37 11.58 12.76
CA MET A 167 -13.60 12.79 12.47
C MET A 167 -13.46 13.65 13.74
#